data_244266d3d58536e777a2c223436ab679
#
_entry.id   244266d3d58536e777a2c223436ab679
#
_cell.length_a   1.000
_cell.length_b   1.000
_cell.length_c   1.000
_cell.angle_alpha   90.00
_cell.angle_beta   90.00
_cell.angle_gamma   90.00
#
_symmetry.space_group_name_H-M   'P 1'
#
loop_
_entity.id
_entity.type
_entity.pdbx_description
1 polymer ?
#
loop_
_entity_poly.entity_id
_entity_poly.type
_entity_poly.pdbx_seq_one_letter_code
_entity_poly.pdbx_strand_id
1 'polypeptide(L)'
;MFRALAAVERNAGAGGVDGRSTRQLRAHLHQHWTQTKASLLAGTYQPLPVRRVDIPKPGGGTRMLGIPTVLDRLIQQAIHQVLCPIWEGDFSESSYGFRPGRGARQAVKAAQQQVQSGKRWVVDMDLEKFFDRVNHDVLMARVARKVQDKRLLGLIRRYLQSGMMAGGMVEARSEGTPQGGPMSPLLSNILLDDLDKELEARGHAFCRYADDCNIYVRSRRAGQRVMASVSRFLRKRLRLKVNEAKSAVERPWKRKFLGYSLTHHQAAKLKVAVESVRRLKDKVKERFGAGRGRNLGTFIRDDLNPLLRGWANYFALSETKGVFEELDGWIRRKLRCVQWRQWKRPWTRYQRLRKLGLTDGRARESAWNGRGPWWNSGASHLNVAFPAGYYQRLGLISLLTEVQRFWKPT
;
A
#
# COMPACT_ATOMS: atom_id res chain seq x y z
N MET A 1 10.56 -23.63 12.56
CA MET A 1 9.79 -23.03 13.65
C MET A 1 10.44 -21.72 14.19
N PHE A 2 11.72 -21.70 14.61
CA PHE A 2 12.40 -20.49 15.14
C PHE A 2 12.36 -19.27 14.21
N ARG A 3 12.59 -19.44 12.89
CA ARG A 3 12.47 -18.37 11.90
C ARG A 3 11.05 -17.80 11.82
N ALA A 4 10.04 -18.65 11.96
CA ALA A 4 8.64 -18.21 11.95
C ALA A 4 8.29 -17.43 13.23
N LEU A 5 8.77 -17.88 14.39
CA LEU A 5 8.60 -17.18 15.66
C LEU A 5 9.21 -15.76 15.59
N ALA A 6 10.47 -15.67 15.17
CA ALA A 6 11.14 -14.37 15.01
C ALA A 6 10.41 -13.43 14.05
N ALA A 7 9.82 -13.96 12.96
CA ALA A 7 9.04 -13.16 12.01
C ALA A 7 7.73 -12.62 12.63
N VAL A 8 7.02 -13.46 13.41
CA VAL A 8 5.77 -13.05 14.08
C VAL A 8 6.05 -12.03 15.19
N GLU A 9 7.11 -12.21 15.97
CA GLU A 9 7.52 -11.25 17.01
C GLU A 9 7.92 -9.90 16.42
N ARG A 10 8.73 -9.89 15.35
CA ARG A 10 9.16 -8.67 14.66
C ARG A 10 7.97 -7.87 14.10
N ASN A 11 6.95 -8.56 13.61
CA ASN A 11 5.76 -7.90 13.07
C ASN A 11 4.92 -7.21 14.17
N ALA A 12 5.06 -7.58 15.43
CA ALA A 12 4.41 -6.97 16.61
C ALA A 12 2.91 -6.68 16.42
N GLY A 13 2.22 -7.48 15.60
CA GLY A 13 0.80 -7.27 15.26
C GLY A 13 -0.15 -7.52 16.43
N ALA A 14 -1.35 -6.93 16.35
CA ALA A 14 -2.40 -7.04 17.36
C ALA A 14 -2.81 -8.50 17.65
N GLY A 15 -3.31 -8.78 18.85
CA GLY A 15 -3.83 -10.10 19.25
C GLY A 15 -5.07 -10.52 18.46
N GLY A 16 -5.27 -11.85 18.34
CA GLY A 16 -6.46 -12.44 17.74
C GLY A 16 -7.69 -12.41 18.66
N VAL A 17 -8.57 -13.40 18.50
CA VAL A 17 -9.77 -13.59 19.34
C VAL A 17 -9.43 -13.96 20.79
N ASP A 18 -8.27 -14.58 21.01
CA ASP A 18 -7.76 -14.96 22.34
C ASP A 18 -7.12 -13.79 23.11
N GLY A 19 -7.02 -12.60 22.52
CA GLY A 19 -6.46 -11.40 23.10
C GLY A 19 -4.93 -11.44 23.31
N ARG A 20 -4.25 -12.57 22.99
CA ARG A 20 -2.80 -12.71 23.23
C ARG A 20 -1.97 -11.81 22.33
N SER A 21 -0.99 -11.15 22.94
CA SER A 21 0.01 -10.37 22.21
C SER A 21 1.19 -11.26 21.74
N THR A 22 1.97 -10.75 20.77
CA THR A 22 3.20 -11.42 20.32
C THR A 22 4.22 -11.60 21.43
N ARG A 23 4.24 -10.71 22.45
CA ARG A 23 5.13 -10.81 23.62
C ARG A 23 4.81 -12.03 24.50
N GLN A 24 3.56 -12.44 24.58
CA GLN A 24 3.08 -13.58 25.38
C GLN A 24 3.26 -14.92 24.67
N LEU A 25 3.60 -14.92 23.36
CA LEU A 25 3.67 -16.12 22.55
C LEU A 25 4.71 -17.13 23.07
N ARG A 26 5.90 -16.69 23.48
CA ARG A 26 6.95 -17.60 23.99
C ARG A 26 6.52 -18.33 25.26
N ALA A 27 5.96 -17.62 26.23
CA ALA A 27 5.45 -18.23 27.45
C ALA A 27 4.35 -19.25 27.15
N HIS A 28 3.42 -18.90 26.26
CA HIS A 28 2.39 -19.82 25.80
C HIS A 28 2.95 -21.08 25.14
N LEU A 29 3.96 -20.94 24.29
CA LEU A 29 4.59 -22.08 23.62
C LEU A 29 5.30 -22.99 24.64
N HIS A 30 5.97 -22.44 25.66
CA HIS A 30 6.58 -23.26 26.70
C HIS A 30 5.56 -24.17 27.39
N GLN A 31 4.37 -23.69 27.64
CA GLN A 31 3.32 -24.46 28.34
C GLN A 31 2.56 -25.43 27.44
N HIS A 32 2.29 -25.03 26.16
CA HIS A 32 1.31 -25.73 25.32
C HIS A 32 1.89 -26.32 24.03
N TRP A 33 3.20 -26.14 23.76
CA TRP A 33 3.77 -26.57 22.49
C TRP A 33 3.71 -28.08 22.27
N THR A 34 3.94 -28.88 23.29
CA THR A 34 3.89 -30.36 23.19
C THR A 34 2.52 -30.82 22.71
N GLN A 35 1.44 -30.30 23.33
CA GLN A 35 0.08 -30.62 22.93
C GLN A 35 -0.26 -30.09 21.53
N THR A 36 0.11 -28.84 21.22
CA THR A 36 -0.08 -28.25 19.90
C THR A 36 0.65 -29.05 18.82
N LYS A 37 1.89 -29.44 19.07
CA LYS A 37 2.68 -30.27 18.14
C LYS A 37 2.01 -31.63 17.92
N ALA A 38 1.54 -32.30 18.98
CA ALA A 38 0.84 -33.58 18.88
C ALA A 38 -0.42 -33.46 18.01
N SER A 39 -1.25 -32.43 18.21
CA SER A 39 -2.47 -32.21 17.40
C SER A 39 -2.15 -31.88 15.95
N LEU A 40 -1.08 -31.13 15.67
CA LEU A 40 -0.61 -30.87 14.31
C LEU A 40 -0.16 -32.15 13.59
N LEU A 41 0.63 -33.00 14.27
CA LEU A 41 1.11 -34.27 13.74
C LEU A 41 -0.02 -35.29 13.56
N ALA A 42 -1.00 -35.31 14.46
CA ALA A 42 -2.21 -36.14 14.31
C ALA A 42 -3.18 -35.61 13.25
N GLY A 43 -2.97 -34.40 12.73
CA GLY A 43 -3.89 -33.76 11.80
C GLY A 43 -5.21 -33.29 12.41
N THR A 44 -5.29 -33.17 13.75
CA THR A 44 -6.50 -32.80 14.50
C THR A 44 -6.54 -31.33 14.93
N TYR A 45 -5.46 -30.58 14.72
CA TYR A 45 -5.39 -29.17 15.10
C TYR A 45 -6.52 -28.36 14.46
N GLN A 46 -7.26 -27.61 15.27
CA GLN A 46 -8.36 -26.74 14.83
C GLN A 46 -7.94 -25.27 15.03
N PRO A 47 -7.81 -24.47 13.95
CA PRO A 47 -7.57 -23.05 14.04
C PRO A 47 -8.73 -22.31 14.72
N LEU A 48 -8.42 -21.32 15.51
CA LEU A 48 -9.45 -20.44 16.05
C LEU A 48 -9.98 -19.49 14.98
N PRO A 49 -11.21 -18.97 15.13
CA PRO A 49 -11.76 -17.95 14.25
C PRO A 49 -10.87 -16.71 14.22
N VAL A 50 -10.83 -16.01 13.09
CA VAL A 50 -10.08 -14.75 13.00
C VAL A 50 -10.90 -13.59 13.57
N ARG A 51 -10.24 -12.68 14.28
CA ARG A 51 -10.87 -11.46 14.81
C ARG A 51 -11.11 -10.46 13.68
N ARG A 52 -12.36 -10.07 13.45
CA ARG A 52 -12.73 -9.05 12.46
C ARG A 52 -12.30 -7.65 12.90
N VAL A 53 -11.65 -6.93 12.00
CA VAL A 53 -11.36 -5.50 12.15
C VAL A 53 -11.67 -4.80 10.83
N ASP A 54 -12.54 -3.79 10.89
CA ASP A 54 -12.92 -3.01 9.71
C ASP A 54 -12.03 -1.77 9.58
N ILE A 55 -11.30 -1.66 8.47
CA ILE A 55 -10.42 -0.52 8.18
C ILE A 55 -11.04 0.34 7.07
N PRO A 56 -11.17 1.67 7.28
CA PRO A 56 -11.68 2.58 6.25
C PRO A 56 -10.80 2.54 4.99
N LYS A 57 -11.43 2.45 3.80
CA LYS A 57 -10.73 2.59 2.52
C LYS A 57 -10.55 4.08 2.17
N PRO A 58 -9.44 4.47 1.55
CA PRO A 58 -9.20 5.86 1.12
C PRO A 58 -10.22 6.42 0.13
N GLY A 59 -10.99 5.57 -0.53
CA GLY A 59 -12.03 5.93 -1.50
C GLY A 59 -13.47 5.75 -1.00
N GLY A 60 -13.66 5.55 0.32
CA GLY A 60 -14.94 5.22 0.93
C GLY A 60 -15.18 3.72 1.06
N GLY A 61 -16.06 3.34 1.98
CA GLY A 61 -16.30 1.96 2.37
C GLY A 61 -15.25 1.39 3.33
N THR A 62 -15.39 0.13 3.70
CA THR A 62 -14.52 -0.56 4.64
C THR A 62 -13.80 -1.74 3.97
N ARG A 63 -12.66 -2.13 4.54
CA ARG A 63 -11.96 -3.38 4.24
C ARG A 63 -11.97 -4.23 5.50
N MET A 64 -12.54 -5.41 5.41
CA MET A 64 -12.50 -6.37 6.50
C MET A 64 -11.12 -7.02 6.58
N LEU A 65 -10.46 -6.93 7.74
CA LEU A 65 -9.28 -7.72 8.06
C LEU A 65 -9.66 -8.81 9.05
N GLY A 66 -9.15 -10.01 8.84
CA GLY A 66 -9.23 -11.10 9.81
C GLY A 66 -7.88 -11.27 10.50
N ILE A 67 -7.82 -11.00 11.79
CA ILE A 67 -6.60 -11.14 12.59
C ILE A 67 -6.58 -12.52 13.25
N PRO A 68 -5.75 -13.48 12.80
CA PRO A 68 -5.59 -14.78 13.45
C PRO A 68 -4.94 -14.64 14.83
N THR A 69 -5.08 -15.64 15.69
CA THR A 69 -4.33 -15.71 16.95
C THR A 69 -2.83 -15.69 16.70
N VAL A 70 -2.03 -15.32 17.68
CA VAL A 70 -0.56 -15.30 17.54
C VAL A 70 0.00 -16.70 17.30
N LEU A 71 -0.63 -17.73 17.84
CA LEU A 71 -0.28 -19.14 17.61
C LEU A 71 -0.60 -19.55 16.16
N ASP A 72 -1.78 -19.22 15.67
CA ASP A 72 -2.16 -19.52 14.29
C ASP A 72 -1.27 -18.76 13.30
N ARG A 73 -0.88 -17.50 13.61
CA ARG A 73 0.10 -16.76 12.80
C ARG A 73 1.45 -17.45 12.76
N LEU A 74 1.92 -18.02 13.88
CA LEU A 74 3.16 -18.76 13.94
C LEU A 74 3.11 -20.00 13.04
N ILE A 75 2.03 -20.79 13.11
CA ILE A 75 1.85 -21.99 12.31
C ILE A 75 1.74 -21.62 10.82
N GLN A 76 0.91 -20.64 10.47
CA GLN A 76 0.78 -20.15 9.09
C GLN A 76 2.10 -19.61 8.55
N GLN A 77 2.89 -18.90 9.37
CA GLN A 77 4.20 -18.39 8.98
C GLN A 77 5.20 -19.53 8.73
N ALA A 78 5.15 -20.59 9.54
CA ALA A 78 5.98 -21.77 9.32
C ALA A 78 5.60 -22.49 8.01
N ILE A 79 4.30 -22.69 7.75
CA ILE A 79 3.79 -23.24 6.49
C ILE A 79 4.25 -22.38 5.31
N HIS A 80 4.07 -21.06 5.38
CA HIS A 80 4.50 -20.13 4.34
C HIS A 80 6.00 -20.27 4.03
N GLN A 81 6.87 -20.35 5.05
CA GLN A 81 8.32 -20.45 4.87
C GLN A 81 8.76 -21.77 4.21
N VAL A 82 8.01 -22.84 4.43
CA VAL A 82 8.26 -24.14 3.79
C VAL A 82 7.72 -24.17 2.36
N LEU A 83 6.52 -23.66 2.15
CA LEU A 83 5.86 -23.73 0.85
C LEU A 83 6.35 -22.67 -0.14
N CYS A 84 6.71 -21.48 0.30
CA CYS A 84 7.11 -20.38 -0.59
C CYS A 84 8.25 -20.78 -1.56
N PRO A 85 9.36 -21.40 -1.13
CA PRO A 85 10.42 -21.84 -2.05
C PRO A 85 9.96 -22.87 -3.10
N ILE A 86 8.97 -23.70 -2.78
CA ILE A 86 8.45 -24.75 -3.67
C ILE A 86 7.73 -24.14 -4.89
N TRP A 87 7.08 -22.99 -4.71
CA TRP A 87 6.37 -22.30 -5.80
C TRP A 87 7.16 -21.17 -6.45
N GLU A 88 8.13 -20.57 -5.72
CA GLU A 88 8.80 -19.35 -6.18
C GLU A 88 9.43 -19.50 -7.56
N GLY A 89 10.03 -20.65 -7.85
CA GLY A 89 10.67 -20.91 -9.15
C GLY A 89 9.71 -21.04 -10.32
N ASP A 90 8.42 -21.35 -10.06
CA ASP A 90 7.42 -21.56 -11.12
C ASP A 90 6.59 -20.31 -11.42
N PHE A 91 6.56 -19.35 -10.49
CA PHE A 91 5.77 -18.15 -10.67
C PHE A 91 6.31 -17.29 -11.81
N SER A 92 5.39 -16.73 -12.59
CA SER A 92 5.70 -15.85 -13.71
C SER A 92 6.67 -14.73 -13.33
N GLU A 93 7.60 -14.41 -14.23
CA GLU A 93 8.48 -13.24 -14.12
C GLU A 93 7.69 -11.92 -14.13
N SER A 94 6.48 -11.91 -14.66
CA SER A 94 5.56 -10.77 -14.70
C SER A 94 4.72 -10.61 -13.43
N SER A 95 4.89 -11.50 -12.42
CA SER A 95 4.24 -11.43 -11.11
C SER A 95 5.19 -10.90 -10.05
N TYR A 96 4.79 -9.82 -9.36
CA TYR A 96 5.68 -9.07 -8.45
C TYR A 96 5.18 -8.98 -7.00
N GLY A 97 3.88 -9.14 -6.78
CA GLY A 97 3.28 -8.97 -5.45
C GLY A 97 3.55 -10.14 -4.51
N PHE A 98 3.93 -9.85 -3.26
CA PHE A 98 4.12 -10.83 -2.19
C PHE A 98 5.17 -11.92 -2.48
N ARG A 99 6.16 -11.62 -3.28
CA ARG A 99 7.25 -12.55 -3.63
C ARG A 99 8.58 -12.07 -3.05
N PRO A 100 9.46 -12.99 -2.61
CA PRO A 100 10.82 -12.65 -2.18
C PRO A 100 11.62 -11.94 -3.27
N GLY A 101 12.34 -10.88 -2.91
CA GLY A 101 13.18 -10.13 -3.84
C GLY A 101 12.43 -9.32 -4.91
N ARG A 102 11.09 -9.36 -4.92
CA ARG A 102 10.25 -8.62 -5.87
C ARG A 102 9.41 -7.57 -5.18
N GLY A 103 9.03 -6.52 -5.91
CA GLY A 103 8.24 -5.44 -5.32
C GLY A 103 7.65 -4.46 -6.32
N ALA A 104 6.91 -3.49 -5.80
CA ALA A 104 6.20 -2.49 -6.58
C ALA A 104 7.10 -1.71 -7.56
N ARG A 105 8.34 -1.44 -7.18
CA ARG A 105 9.29 -0.71 -8.04
C ARG A 105 9.62 -1.47 -9.33
N GLN A 106 9.83 -2.77 -9.24
CA GLN A 106 10.10 -3.62 -10.41
C GLN A 106 8.86 -3.73 -11.30
N ALA A 107 7.67 -3.94 -10.70
CA ALA A 107 6.40 -3.99 -11.43
C ALA A 107 6.14 -2.71 -12.23
N VAL A 108 6.37 -1.53 -11.61
CA VAL A 108 6.15 -0.23 -12.26
C VAL A 108 7.16 0.02 -13.37
N LYS A 109 8.44 -0.37 -13.21
CA LYS A 109 9.45 -0.30 -14.29
C LYS A 109 9.10 -1.22 -15.46
N ALA A 110 8.70 -2.46 -15.19
CA ALA A 110 8.25 -3.39 -16.22
C ALA A 110 7.02 -2.84 -16.98
N ALA A 111 6.07 -2.25 -16.27
CA ALA A 111 4.92 -1.58 -16.85
C ALA A 111 5.33 -0.43 -17.79
N GLN A 112 6.29 0.39 -17.39
CA GLN A 112 6.85 1.47 -18.22
C GLN A 112 7.49 0.92 -19.49
N GLN A 113 8.30 -0.13 -19.39
CA GLN A 113 8.94 -0.78 -20.53
C GLN A 113 7.92 -1.30 -21.55
N GLN A 114 6.80 -1.90 -21.08
CA GLN A 114 5.73 -2.36 -21.99
C GLN A 114 5.10 -1.19 -22.77
N VAL A 115 4.92 -0.03 -22.12
CA VAL A 115 4.38 1.16 -22.80
C VAL A 115 5.38 1.76 -23.79
N GLN A 116 6.66 1.80 -23.43
CA GLN A 116 7.76 2.28 -24.30
C GLN A 116 7.98 1.36 -25.53
N SER A 117 7.68 0.04 -25.40
CA SER A 117 7.72 -0.90 -26.54
C SER A 117 6.53 -0.78 -27.49
N GLY A 118 5.72 0.31 -27.39
CA GLY A 118 4.63 0.61 -28.31
C GLY A 118 3.26 0.04 -27.90
N LYS A 119 3.14 -0.63 -26.74
CA LYS A 119 1.85 -1.10 -26.23
C LYS A 119 1.12 0.03 -25.51
N ARG A 120 0.45 0.88 -26.27
CA ARG A 120 -0.14 2.16 -25.81
C ARG A 120 -1.58 2.03 -25.26
N TRP A 121 -2.03 0.82 -24.96
CA TRP A 121 -3.29 0.52 -24.30
C TRP A 121 -3.06 -0.44 -23.14
N VAL A 122 -3.78 -0.27 -22.07
CA VAL A 122 -3.76 -1.14 -20.90
C VAL A 122 -5.16 -1.70 -20.64
N VAL A 123 -5.22 -3.00 -20.42
CA VAL A 123 -6.36 -3.69 -19.84
C VAL A 123 -6.08 -3.73 -18.34
N ASP A 124 -6.68 -2.80 -17.62
CA ASP A 124 -6.55 -2.70 -16.16
C ASP A 124 -7.68 -3.51 -15.53
N MET A 125 -7.31 -4.62 -14.87
CA MET A 125 -8.24 -5.59 -14.31
C MET A 125 -8.18 -5.57 -12.78
N ASP A 126 -9.32 -5.24 -12.16
CA ASP A 126 -9.57 -5.31 -10.71
C ASP A 126 -10.48 -6.53 -10.45
N LEU A 127 -10.10 -7.41 -9.52
CA LEU A 127 -10.91 -8.55 -9.15
C LEU A 127 -11.90 -8.16 -8.05
N GLU A 128 -13.18 -8.53 -8.23
CA GLU A 128 -14.23 -8.17 -7.29
C GLU A 128 -14.08 -8.90 -5.97
N LYS A 129 -13.69 -8.16 -4.90
CA LYS A 129 -13.52 -8.70 -3.54
C LYS A 129 -12.70 -9.99 -3.53
N PHE A 130 -11.56 -10.00 -4.25
CA PHE A 130 -10.75 -11.19 -4.50
C PHE A 130 -10.58 -12.07 -3.27
N PHE A 131 -10.04 -11.52 -2.17
CA PHE A 131 -9.80 -12.29 -0.95
C PHE A 131 -11.07 -12.86 -0.30
N ASP A 132 -12.21 -12.25 -0.53
CA ASP A 132 -13.49 -12.69 0.06
C ASP A 132 -14.20 -13.73 -0.81
N ARG A 133 -13.76 -13.92 -2.08
CA ARG A 133 -14.42 -14.79 -3.08
C ARG A 133 -13.55 -15.92 -3.61
N VAL A 134 -12.41 -16.19 -2.98
CA VAL A 134 -11.57 -17.35 -3.35
C VAL A 134 -12.34 -18.64 -3.09
N ASN A 135 -12.60 -19.40 -4.13
CA ASN A 135 -13.22 -20.74 -3.99
C ASN A 135 -12.20 -21.71 -3.40
N HIS A 136 -12.54 -22.28 -2.24
CA HIS A 136 -11.64 -23.16 -1.50
C HIS A 136 -11.25 -24.42 -2.27
N ASP A 137 -12.18 -25.07 -2.99
CA ASP A 137 -11.88 -26.29 -3.74
C ASP A 137 -10.97 -26.00 -4.92
N VAL A 138 -11.23 -24.89 -5.62
CA VAL A 138 -10.37 -24.43 -6.72
C VAL A 138 -8.96 -24.12 -6.23
N LEU A 139 -8.81 -23.44 -5.10
CA LEU A 139 -7.51 -23.15 -4.50
C LEU A 139 -6.81 -24.43 -4.03
N MET A 140 -7.50 -25.28 -3.27
CA MET A 140 -6.93 -26.52 -2.73
C MET A 140 -6.46 -27.48 -3.82
N ALA A 141 -7.19 -27.57 -4.94
CA ALA A 141 -6.75 -28.34 -6.10
C ALA A 141 -5.41 -27.82 -6.68
N ARG A 142 -5.11 -26.51 -6.61
CA ARG A 142 -3.81 -25.94 -7.03
C ARG A 142 -2.72 -26.24 -6.00
N VAL A 143 -3.02 -26.07 -4.72
CA VAL A 143 -2.08 -26.42 -3.65
C VAL A 143 -1.68 -27.90 -3.73
N ALA A 144 -2.64 -28.80 -3.97
CA ALA A 144 -2.41 -30.24 -4.09
C ALA A 144 -1.54 -30.65 -5.29
N ARG A 145 -1.30 -29.77 -6.28
CA ARG A 145 -0.36 -30.05 -7.38
C ARG A 145 1.07 -30.31 -6.89
N LYS A 146 1.47 -29.69 -5.76
CA LYS A 146 2.82 -29.80 -5.19
C LYS A 146 2.86 -30.29 -3.75
N VAL A 147 1.77 -30.26 -3.03
CA VAL A 147 1.65 -30.75 -1.65
C VAL A 147 0.92 -32.07 -1.65
N GLN A 148 1.61 -33.16 -1.27
CA GLN A 148 1.02 -34.50 -1.19
C GLN A 148 0.60 -34.89 0.25
N ASP A 149 1.13 -34.20 1.27
CA ASP A 149 0.79 -34.46 2.68
C ASP A 149 -0.67 -34.07 2.95
N LYS A 150 -1.53 -35.10 3.12
CA LYS A 150 -2.97 -34.95 3.40
C LYS A 150 -3.24 -34.16 4.70
N ARG A 151 -2.36 -34.30 5.71
CA ARG A 151 -2.50 -33.58 6.99
C ARG A 151 -2.28 -32.07 6.78
N LEU A 152 -1.25 -31.71 6.00
CA LEU A 152 -0.97 -30.30 5.65
C LEU A 152 -2.09 -29.72 4.78
N LEU A 153 -2.57 -30.44 3.78
CA LEU A 153 -3.72 -30.02 2.98
C LEU A 153 -4.96 -29.80 3.84
N GLY A 154 -5.25 -30.75 4.75
CA GLY A 154 -6.35 -30.62 5.72
C GLY A 154 -6.20 -29.41 6.64
N LEU A 155 -4.98 -29.13 7.10
CA LEU A 155 -4.69 -27.96 7.94
C LEU A 155 -4.90 -26.63 7.17
N ILE A 156 -4.39 -26.55 5.93
CA ILE A 156 -4.61 -25.37 5.08
C ILE A 156 -6.11 -25.14 4.87
N ARG A 157 -6.86 -26.20 4.58
CA ARG A 157 -8.31 -26.11 4.39
C ARG A 157 -9.03 -25.62 5.66
N ARG A 158 -8.64 -26.11 6.84
CA ARG A 158 -9.20 -25.63 8.13
C ARG A 158 -8.90 -24.14 8.35
N TYR A 159 -7.72 -23.65 7.97
CA TYR A 159 -7.42 -22.22 8.00
C TYR A 159 -8.29 -21.40 7.06
N LEU A 160 -8.63 -21.89 5.90
CA LEU A 160 -9.53 -21.22 4.96
C LEU A 160 -10.97 -21.17 5.52
N GLN A 161 -11.39 -22.23 6.20
CA GLN A 161 -12.72 -22.42 6.78
C GLN A 161 -12.86 -21.84 8.20
N SER A 162 -11.73 -21.48 8.86
CA SER A 162 -11.77 -20.88 10.19
C SER A 162 -12.61 -19.60 10.15
N GLY A 163 -13.76 -19.60 10.78
CA GLY A 163 -14.74 -18.52 10.74
C GLY A 163 -14.17 -17.14 11.10
N MET A 164 -14.98 -16.13 10.96
CA MET A 164 -14.67 -14.75 11.37
C MET A 164 -15.52 -14.39 12.59
N MET A 165 -14.87 -13.93 13.65
CA MET A 165 -15.57 -13.47 14.85
C MET A 165 -15.81 -11.96 14.81
N ALA A 166 -17.07 -11.58 14.88
CA ALA A 166 -17.52 -10.18 14.98
C ALA A 166 -18.59 -10.08 16.09
N GLY A 167 -18.41 -9.16 17.03
CA GLY A 167 -19.39 -8.94 18.12
C GLY A 167 -19.69 -10.18 18.97
N GLY A 168 -18.74 -11.11 19.13
CA GLY A 168 -18.91 -12.35 19.89
C GLY A 168 -19.54 -13.52 19.10
N MET A 169 -20.00 -13.30 17.87
CA MET A 169 -20.55 -14.34 17.00
C MET A 169 -19.51 -14.78 15.96
N VAL A 170 -19.50 -16.07 15.66
CA VAL A 170 -18.61 -16.67 14.62
C VAL A 170 -19.41 -16.91 13.35
N GLU A 171 -19.06 -16.21 12.30
CA GLU A 171 -19.58 -16.45 10.95
C GLU A 171 -18.73 -17.52 10.26
N ALA A 172 -19.34 -18.63 9.83
CA ALA A 172 -18.66 -19.67 9.05
C ALA A 172 -18.28 -19.13 7.66
N ARG A 173 -17.17 -19.64 7.10
CA ARG A 173 -16.72 -19.29 5.75
C ARG A 173 -16.76 -20.49 4.82
N SER A 174 -17.52 -20.36 3.74
CA SER A 174 -17.54 -21.33 2.64
C SER A 174 -16.63 -20.93 1.48
N GLU A 175 -16.25 -19.64 1.40
CA GLU A 175 -15.35 -19.07 0.39
C GLU A 175 -14.47 -17.96 1.01
N GLY A 176 -13.44 -17.58 0.29
CA GLY A 176 -12.53 -16.51 0.69
C GLY A 176 -11.34 -16.98 1.53
N THR A 177 -10.35 -16.11 1.62
CA THR A 177 -9.18 -16.28 2.50
C THR A 177 -9.10 -15.09 3.44
N PRO A 178 -8.82 -15.29 4.75
CA PRO A 178 -8.72 -14.18 5.69
C PRO A 178 -7.64 -13.18 5.25
N GLN A 179 -8.01 -11.90 5.08
CA GLN A 179 -7.04 -10.84 4.86
C GLN A 179 -6.32 -10.53 6.18
N GLY A 180 -5.02 -10.87 6.29
CA GLY A 180 -4.21 -10.59 7.48
C GLY A 180 -3.43 -11.80 8.01
N GLY A 181 -3.70 -13.01 7.53
CA GLY A 181 -2.88 -14.19 7.81
C GLY A 181 -1.59 -14.24 6.98
N PRO A 182 -0.47 -14.73 7.52
CA PRO A 182 0.81 -14.84 6.78
C PRO A 182 0.77 -15.71 5.53
N MET A 183 -0.13 -16.68 5.48
CA MET A 183 -0.24 -17.66 4.38
C MET A 183 -1.07 -17.12 3.19
N SER A 184 -2.02 -16.21 3.43
CA SER A 184 -2.96 -15.74 2.41
C SER A 184 -2.29 -15.13 1.17
N PRO A 185 -1.18 -14.37 1.26
CA PRO A 185 -0.48 -13.85 0.10
C PRO A 185 0.09 -14.94 -0.84
N LEU A 186 0.67 -15.99 -0.26
CA LEU A 186 1.18 -17.13 -1.04
C LEU A 186 0.03 -17.87 -1.72
N LEU A 187 -1.04 -18.19 -0.99
CA LEU A 187 -2.21 -18.86 -1.54
C LEU A 187 -2.86 -18.06 -2.68
N SER A 188 -2.87 -16.74 -2.57
CA SER A 188 -3.32 -15.85 -3.65
C SER A 188 -2.48 -15.99 -4.91
N ASN A 189 -1.15 -16.03 -4.77
CA ASN A 189 -0.24 -16.20 -5.89
C ASN A 189 -0.39 -17.60 -6.51
N ILE A 190 -0.54 -18.66 -5.70
CA ILE A 190 -0.79 -20.03 -6.19
C ILE A 190 -2.08 -20.10 -7.03
N LEU A 191 -3.15 -19.43 -6.59
CA LEU A 191 -4.40 -19.40 -7.37
C LEU A 191 -4.25 -18.62 -8.67
N LEU A 192 -3.59 -17.46 -8.63
CA LEU A 192 -3.45 -16.56 -9.79
C LEU A 192 -2.32 -16.93 -10.74
N ASP A 193 -1.48 -17.93 -10.39
CA ASP A 193 -0.46 -18.49 -11.29
C ASP A 193 -1.09 -19.09 -12.55
N ASP A 194 -2.27 -19.70 -12.42
CA ASP A 194 -3.02 -20.21 -13.59
C ASP A 194 -3.40 -19.06 -14.57
N LEU A 195 -3.69 -17.84 -14.04
CA LEU A 195 -3.92 -16.65 -14.87
C LEU A 195 -2.62 -16.18 -15.53
N ASP A 196 -1.52 -16.14 -14.78
CA ASP A 196 -0.22 -15.72 -15.31
C ASP A 196 0.22 -16.63 -16.45
N LYS A 197 0.15 -17.94 -16.27
CA LYS A 197 0.48 -18.96 -17.30
C LYS A 197 -0.43 -18.87 -18.51
N GLU A 198 -1.72 -18.62 -18.32
CA GLU A 198 -2.64 -18.41 -19.43
C GLU A 198 -2.30 -17.16 -20.24
N LEU A 199 -1.89 -16.07 -19.58
CA LEU A 199 -1.45 -14.86 -20.26
C LEU A 199 -0.12 -15.07 -21.01
N GLU A 200 0.82 -15.79 -20.44
CA GLU A 200 2.09 -16.18 -21.07
C GLU A 200 1.85 -17.08 -22.29
N ALA A 201 1.05 -18.13 -22.15
CA ALA A 201 0.72 -19.03 -23.24
C ALA A 201 0.07 -18.32 -24.44
N ARG A 202 -0.67 -17.23 -24.19
CA ARG A 202 -1.25 -16.39 -25.24
C ARG A 202 -0.31 -15.29 -25.75
N GLY A 203 0.92 -15.21 -25.25
CA GLY A 203 1.89 -14.18 -25.62
C GLY A 203 1.52 -12.75 -25.18
N HIS A 204 0.75 -12.60 -24.11
CA HIS A 204 0.37 -11.29 -23.59
C HIS A 204 1.46 -10.70 -22.69
N ALA A 205 1.79 -9.44 -22.92
CA ALA A 205 2.62 -8.67 -22.02
C ALA A 205 1.79 -8.15 -20.85
N PHE A 206 2.17 -8.45 -19.63
CA PHE A 206 1.42 -8.05 -18.44
C PHE A 206 2.33 -7.77 -17.25
N CYS A 207 1.78 -7.10 -16.24
CA CYS A 207 2.38 -6.93 -14.92
C CYS A 207 1.29 -7.19 -13.89
N ARG A 208 1.51 -8.16 -13.00
CA ARG A 208 0.59 -8.46 -11.91
C ARG A 208 1.24 -8.15 -10.55
N TYR A 209 0.50 -7.47 -9.69
CA TYR A 209 0.87 -7.24 -8.30
C TYR A 209 -0.27 -7.64 -7.40
N ALA A 210 -0.20 -8.83 -6.79
CA ALA A 210 -1.31 -9.47 -6.09
C ALA A 210 -2.53 -9.64 -7.03
N ASP A 211 -3.66 -9.04 -6.67
CA ASP A 211 -4.91 -9.03 -7.44
C ASP A 211 -4.98 -7.94 -8.54
N ASP A 212 -4.09 -6.93 -8.49
CA ASP A 212 -3.99 -5.91 -9.54
C ASP A 212 -3.24 -6.47 -10.77
N CYS A 213 -3.92 -6.61 -11.91
CA CYS A 213 -3.34 -7.12 -13.15
C CYS A 213 -3.52 -6.14 -14.30
N ASN A 214 -2.39 -5.69 -14.88
CA ASN A 214 -2.35 -4.82 -16.05
C ASN A 214 -1.79 -5.56 -17.25
N ILE A 215 -2.59 -5.69 -18.33
CA ILE A 215 -2.18 -6.33 -19.58
C ILE A 215 -2.00 -5.24 -20.64
N TYR A 216 -0.87 -5.23 -21.33
CA TYR A 216 -0.49 -4.17 -22.28
C TYR A 216 -0.68 -4.62 -23.71
N VAL A 217 -1.40 -3.82 -24.50
CA VAL A 217 -1.76 -4.12 -25.90
C VAL A 217 -1.53 -2.91 -26.80
N ARG A 218 -1.48 -3.15 -28.12
CA ARG A 218 -1.23 -2.09 -29.12
C ARG A 218 -2.49 -1.30 -29.50
N SER A 219 -3.68 -1.89 -29.42
CA SER A 219 -4.92 -1.25 -29.84
C SER A 219 -6.05 -1.44 -28.83
N ARG A 220 -7.04 -0.53 -28.84
CA ARG A 220 -8.23 -0.61 -28.00
C ARG A 220 -9.05 -1.88 -28.31
N ARG A 221 -9.21 -2.20 -29.60
CA ARG A 221 -9.95 -3.41 -30.03
C ARG A 221 -9.30 -4.69 -29.52
N ALA A 222 -7.96 -4.77 -29.56
CA ALA A 222 -7.22 -5.89 -28.93
C ALA A 222 -7.47 -5.95 -27.43
N GLY A 223 -7.40 -4.81 -26.73
CA GLY A 223 -7.69 -4.74 -25.29
C GLY A 223 -9.09 -5.21 -24.93
N GLN A 224 -10.11 -4.83 -25.69
CA GLN A 224 -11.49 -5.28 -25.47
C GLN A 224 -11.62 -6.80 -25.63
N ARG A 225 -10.99 -7.39 -26.64
CA ARG A 225 -10.97 -8.85 -26.82
C ARG A 225 -10.25 -9.56 -25.67
N VAL A 226 -9.11 -9.04 -25.23
CA VAL A 226 -8.36 -9.58 -24.09
C VAL A 226 -9.20 -9.49 -22.82
N MET A 227 -9.80 -8.33 -22.51
CA MET A 227 -10.70 -8.15 -21.37
C MET A 227 -11.80 -9.22 -21.35
N ALA A 228 -12.52 -9.39 -22.46
CA ALA A 228 -13.61 -10.36 -22.56
C ALA A 228 -13.12 -11.81 -22.39
N SER A 229 -12.01 -12.18 -23.03
CA SER A 229 -11.49 -13.55 -23.02
C SER A 229 -10.89 -13.92 -21.65
N VAL A 230 -10.16 -13.00 -21.01
CA VAL A 230 -9.58 -13.21 -19.67
C VAL A 230 -10.66 -13.22 -18.59
N SER A 231 -11.68 -12.34 -18.69
CA SER A 231 -12.84 -12.37 -17.78
C SER A 231 -13.58 -13.71 -17.83
N ARG A 232 -13.72 -14.29 -19.04
CA ARG A 232 -14.32 -15.62 -19.23
C ARG A 232 -13.46 -16.72 -18.61
N PHE A 233 -12.13 -16.65 -18.78
CA PHE A 233 -11.19 -17.60 -18.17
C PHE A 233 -11.27 -17.55 -16.64
N LEU A 234 -11.19 -16.35 -16.05
CA LEU A 234 -11.28 -16.16 -14.59
C LEU A 234 -12.58 -16.73 -14.02
N ARG A 235 -13.71 -16.46 -14.67
CA ARG A 235 -15.02 -16.97 -14.24
C ARG A 235 -15.10 -18.51 -14.34
N LYS A 236 -14.69 -19.08 -15.48
CA LYS A 236 -14.82 -20.52 -15.72
C LYS A 236 -13.81 -21.37 -14.97
N ARG A 237 -12.54 -20.95 -14.91
CA ARG A 237 -11.43 -21.75 -14.37
C ARG A 237 -11.12 -21.47 -12.91
N LEU A 238 -11.22 -20.18 -12.50
CA LEU A 238 -10.85 -19.76 -11.15
C LEU A 238 -12.05 -19.39 -10.28
N ARG A 239 -13.26 -19.35 -10.85
CA ARG A 239 -14.50 -18.89 -10.20
C ARG A 239 -14.37 -17.50 -9.63
N LEU A 240 -13.54 -16.65 -10.27
CA LEU A 240 -13.33 -15.24 -9.90
C LEU A 240 -14.11 -14.32 -10.84
N LYS A 241 -14.57 -13.19 -10.29
CA LYS A 241 -15.31 -12.18 -11.03
C LYS A 241 -14.48 -10.90 -11.16
N VAL A 242 -14.45 -10.33 -12.37
CA VAL A 242 -13.86 -9.03 -12.63
C VAL A 242 -14.81 -7.93 -12.18
N ASN A 243 -14.29 -6.91 -11.53
CA ASN A 243 -15.04 -5.72 -11.14
C ASN A 243 -15.18 -4.78 -12.35
N GLU A 244 -16.31 -4.84 -13.04
CA GLU A 244 -16.55 -4.08 -14.27
C GLU A 244 -16.52 -2.56 -14.04
N ALA A 245 -16.93 -2.09 -12.88
CA ALA A 245 -16.94 -0.65 -12.56
C ALA A 245 -15.52 -0.06 -12.38
N LYS A 246 -14.55 -0.89 -12.02
CA LYS A 246 -13.16 -0.44 -11.79
C LYS A 246 -12.22 -0.86 -12.92
N SER A 247 -12.52 -1.95 -13.62
CA SER A 247 -11.72 -2.44 -14.73
C SER A 247 -11.97 -1.63 -15.99
N ALA A 248 -10.95 -1.41 -16.80
CA ALA A 248 -11.10 -0.65 -18.04
C ALA A 248 -10.03 -1.00 -19.07
N VAL A 249 -10.38 -0.79 -20.35
CA VAL A 249 -9.42 -0.75 -21.45
C VAL A 249 -9.18 0.71 -21.81
N GLU A 250 -8.03 1.26 -21.38
CA GLU A 250 -7.77 2.69 -21.50
C GLU A 250 -6.28 2.96 -21.80
N ARG A 251 -5.95 4.22 -22.00
CA ARG A 251 -4.57 4.68 -22.15
C ARG A 251 -3.82 4.58 -20.80
N PRO A 252 -2.57 4.08 -20.74
CA PRO A 252 -1.82 3.92 -19.48
C PRO A 252 -1.68 5.22 -18.67
N TRP A 253 -1.60 6.38 -19.34
CA TRP A 253 -1.50 7.69 -18.68
C TRP A 253 -2.82 8.20 -18.07
N LYS A 254 -3.94 7.56 -18.36
CA LYS A 254 -5.25 7.81 -17.74
C LYS A 254 -5.54 6.84 -16.59
N ARG A 255 -4.69 5.84 -16.41
CA ARG A 255 -4.81 4.85 -15.34
C ARG A 255 -3.65 4.98 -14.37
N LYS A 256 -3.78 4.34 -13.24
CA LYS A 256 -2.71 4.24 -12.24
C LYS A 256 -2.39 2.78 -11.99
N PHE A 257 -1.11 2.48 -11.79
CA PHE A 257 -0.65 1.19 -11.32
C PHE A 257 0.26 1.41 -10.12
N LEU A 258 -0.08 0.82 -8.98
CA LEU A 258 0.65 0.95 -7.72
C LEU A 258 0.94 2.41 -7.31
N GLY A 259 -0.02 3.30 -7.56
CA GLY A 259 0.09 4.72 -7.23
C GLY A 259 0.88 5.57 -8.21
N TYR A 260 1.50 4.97 -9.22
CA TYR A 260 2.14 5.66 -10.35
C TYR A 260 1.19 5.77 -11.54
N SER A 261 1.50 6.67 -12.45
CA SER A 261 0.95 6.78 -13.78
C SER A 261 2.08 7.06 -14.78
N LEU A 262 1.78 7.17 -16.06
CA LEU A 262 2.76 7.43 -17.11
C LEU A 262 2.47 8.75 -17.83
N THR A 263 3.47 9.33 -18.48
CA THR A 263 3.25 10.44 -19.40
C THR A 263 2.77 9.91 -20.75
N HIS A 264 2.15 10.80 -21.56
CA HIS A 264 1.60 10.42 -22.89
C HIS A 264 2.66 10.37 -24.00
N HIS A 265 3.88 10.84 -23.73
CA HIS A 265 4.97 10.87 -24.73
C HIS A 265 5.40 9.48 -25.18
N GLN A 266 6.09 9.39 -26.31
CA GLN A 266 6.60 8.13 -26.84
C GLN A 266 7.61 7.49 -25.85
N ALA A 267 8.56 8.26 -25.37
CA ALA A 267 9.40 7.90 -24.23
C ALA A 267 8.63 8.13 -22.93
N ALA A 268 7.63 7.27 -22.65
CA ALA A 268 6.78 7.42 -21.48
C ALA A 268 7.58 7.45 -20.19
N LYS A 269 7.41 8.51 -19.40
CA LYS A 269 8.05 8.70 -18.08
C LYS A 269 7.11 8.32 -16.96
N LEU A 270 7.65 7.78 -15.88
CA LEU A 270 6.90 7.54 -14.65
C LEU A 270 6.58 8.87 -13.97
N LYS A 271 5.34 9.02 -13.54
CA LYS A 271 4.87 10.14 -12.73
C LYS A 271 4.00 9.65 -11.58
N VAL A 272 3.91 10.44 -10.54
CA VAL A 272 2.99 10.17 -9.41
C VAL A 272 1.54 10.34 -9.89
N ALA A 273 0.68 9.39 -9.59
CA ALA A 273 -0.75 9.50 -9.89
C ALA A 273 -1.42 10.60 -9.06
N VAL A 274 -2.40 11.29 -9.65
CA VAL A 274 -3.11 12.42 -9.04
C VAL A 274 -3.73 12.04 -7.69
N GLU A 275 -4.31 10.86 -7.58
CA GLU A 275 -4.91 10.35 -6.33
C GLU A 275 -3.86 10.11 -5.23
N SER A 276 -2.64 9.76 -5.61
CA SER A 276 -1.53 9.59 -4.65
C SER A 276 -1.07 10.94 -4.09
N VAL A 277 -1.04 11.97 -4.92
CA VAL A 277 -0.79 13.36 -4.51
C VAL A 277 -1.90 13.86 -3.58
N ARG A 278 -3.16 13.64 -3.94
CA ARG A 278 -4.31 14.02 -3.10
C ARG A 278 -4.24 13.35 -1.73
N ARG A 279 -3.98 12.04 -1.68
CA ARG A 279 -3.83 11.31 -0.41
C ARG A 279 -2.70 11.84 0.47
N LEU A 280 -1.56 12.23 -0.12
CA LEU A 280 -0.50 12.89 0.65
C LEU A 280 -1.00 14.23 1.21
N LYS A 281 -1.60 15.08 0.36
CA LYS A 281 -2.14 16.38 0.80
C LYS A 281 -3.14 16.22 1.96
N ASP A 282 -3.98 15.19 1.94
CA ASP A 282 -4.96 14.93 3.01
C ASP A 282 -4.30 14.45 4.30
N LYS A 283 -3.34 13.52 4.24
CA LYS A 283 -2.55 13.11 5.42
C LYS A 283 -1.75 14.26 6.02
N VAL A 284 -1.17 15.11 5.18
CA VAL A 284 -0.47 16.31 5.64
C VAL A 284 -1.44 17.26 6.34
N LYS A 285 -2.66 17.51 5.78
CA LYS A 285 -3.68 18.33 6.44
C LYS A 285 -4.06 17.79 7.83
N GLU A 286 -4.24 16.48 7.95
CA GLU A 286 -4.53 15.81 9.21
C GLU A 286 -3.43 16.06 10.26
N ARG A 287 -2.15 15.88 9.89
CA ARG A 287 -1.00 16.16 10.76
C ARG A 287 -0.97 17.64 11.20
N PHE A 288 -1.22 18.56 10.28
CA PHE A 288 -1.31 20.00 10.60
C PHE A 288 -2.50 20.32 11.53
N GLY A 289 -3.59 19.57 11.46
CA GLY A 289 -4.73 19.71 12.39
C GLY A 289 -4.32 19.37 13.82
N ALA A 290 -3.65 18.24 14.00
CA ALA A 290 -3.17 17.77 15.32
C ALA A 290 -1.98 18.59 15.88
N GLY A 291 -1.17 19.24 15.00
CA GLY A 291 0.05 19.94 15.38
C GLY A 291 -0.06 21.44 15.67
N ARG A 292 -1.27 22.01 15.69
CA ARG A 292 -1.49 23.49 15.71
C ARG A 292 -0.85 24.25 16.87
N GLY A 293 -0.70 23.66 18.02
CA GLY A 293 -0.13 24.29 19.23
C GLY A 293 1.32 23.94 19.53
N ARG A 294 1.96 23.08 18.72
CA ARG A 294 3.30 22.55 18.99
C ARG A 294 4.42 23.50 18.50
N ASN A 295 5.62 23.30 19.04
CA ASN A 295 6.83 23.88 18.47
C ASN A 295 7.00 23.42 17.03
N LEU A 296 7.21 24.37 16.11
CA LEU A 296 7.24 24.11 14.69
C LEU A 296 8.41 23.19 14.27
N GLY A 297 9.59 23.36 14.89
CA GLY A 297 10.75 22.53 14.60
C GLY A 297 10.54 21.06 15.02
N THR A 298 9.97 20.84 16.20
CA THR A 298 9.59 19.52 16.69
C THR A 298 8.54 18.87 15.78
N PHE A 299 7.49 19.61 15.42
CA PHE A 299 6.46 19.13 14.47
C PHE A 299 7.05 18.74 13.11
N ILE A 300 7.98 19.54 12.57
CA ILE A 300 8.63 19.24 11.29
C ILE A 300 9.44 17.95 11.40
N ARG A 301 10.27 17.78 12.42
CA ARG A 301 11.17 16.63 12.56
C ARG A 301 10.43 15.34 12.87
N ASP A 302 9.50 15.38 13.81
CA ASP A 302 8.94 14.18 14.44
C ASP A 302 7.64 13.72 13.78
N ASP A 303 6.82 14.65 13.26
CA ASP A 303 5.52 14.31 12.65
C ASP A 303 5.53 14.41 11.13
N LEU A 304 6.12 15.46 10.56
CA LEU A 304 6.01 15.76 9.13
C LEU A 304 7.07 15.03 8.29
N ASN A 305 8.33 15.12 8.67
CA ASN A 305 9.42 14.51 7.91
C ASN A 305 9.32 12.99 7.75
N PRO A 306 8.93 12.18 8.77
CA PRO A 306 8.75 10.74 8.58
C PRO A 306 7.72 10.42 7.49
N LEU A 307 6.59 11.16 7.47
CA LEU A 307 5.57 11.01 6.45
C LEU A 307 6.11 11.38 5.04
N LEU A 308 6.78 12.53 4.93
CA LEU A 308 7.31 13.02 3.66
C LEU A 308 8.42 12.11 3.12
N ARG A 309 9.33 11.66 3.98
CA ARG A 309 10.43 10.76 3.61
C ARG A 309 9.91 9.40 3.15
N GLY A 310 8.97 8.80 3.88
CA GLY A 310 8.34 7.54 3.48
C GLY A 310 7.64 7.65 2.12
N TRP A 311 6.95 8.77 1.87
CA TRP A 311 6.28 9.03 0.59
C TRP A 311 7.28 9.28 -0.55
N ALA A 312 8.31 10.09 -0.35
CA ALA A 312 9.37 10.34 -1.34
C ALA A 312 10.10 9.05 -1.72
N ASN A 313 10.46 8.23 -0.74
CA ASN A 313 11.09 6.95 -0.97
C ASN A 313 10.22 6.01 -1.80
N TYR A 314 8.91 5.96 -1.55
CA TYR A 314 8.00 5.14 -2.36
C TYR A 314 7.96 5.61 -3.82
N PHE A 315 7.87 6.93 -4.05
CA PHE A 315 7.76 7.55 -5.37
C PHE A 315 9.11 7.94 -6.00
N ALA A 316 10.20 7.36 -5.53
CA ALA A 316 11.55 7.65 -5.99
C ALA A 316 11.80 7.36 -7.49
N LEU A 317 11.00 6.48 -8.10
CA LEU A 317 11.06 6.19 -9.54
C LEU A 317 10.38 7.25 -10.43
N SER A 318 9.70 8.24 -9.83
CA SER A 318 9.06 9.30 -10.63
C SER A 318 10.11 10.14 -11.35
N GLU A 319 9.97 10.29 -12.65
CA GLU A 319 10.88 11.04 -13.52
C GLU A 319 10.40 12.48 -13.77
N THR A 320 9.29 12.90 -13.13
CA THR A 320 8.70 14.23 -13.28
C THR A 320 8.93 15.07 -12.03
N LYS A 321 9.56 16.26 -12.18
CA LYS A 321 9.93 17.15 -11.06
C LYS A 321 8.77 17.97 -10.52
N GLY A 322 7.91 18.48 -11.40
CA GLY A 322 6.94 19.53 -11.08
C GLY A 322 6.00 19.20 -9.93
N VAL A 323 5.60 17.93 -9.77
CA VAL A 323 4.72 17.51 -8.66
C VAL A 323 5.42 17.65 -7.29
N PHE A 324 6.72 17.42 -7.20
CA PHE A 324 7.50 17.54 -5.96
C PHE A 324 7.73 19.02 -5.62
N GLU A 325 8.03 19.85 -6.64
CA GLU A 325 8.17 21.29 -6.49
C GLU A 325 6.87 21.95 -6.00
N GLU A 326 5.74 21.57 -6.60
CA GLU A 326 4.41 22.02 -6.16
C GLU A 326 4.11 21.63 -4.72
N LEU A 327 4.39 20.38 -4.36
CA LEU A 327 4.16 19.86 -3.01
C LEU A 327 5.06 20.55 -1.98
N ASP A 328 6.34 20.75 -2.28
CA ASP A 328 7.26 21.49 -1.42
C ASP A 328 6.79 22.92 -1.20
N GLY A 329 6.34 23.60 -2.26
CA GLY A 329 5.75 24.93 -2.18
C GLY A 329 4.49 24.98 -1.33
N TRP A 330 3.60 24.01 -1.54
CA TRP A 330 2.35 23.88 -0.79
C TRP A 330 2.58 23.58 0.70
N ILE A 331 3.54 22.72 1.06
CA ILE A 331 3.91 22.42 2.45
C ILE A 331 4.46 23.67 3.12
N ARG A 332 5.39 24.42 2.48
CA ARG A 332 5.90 25.68 3.02
C ARG A 332 4.78 26.71 3.24
N ARG A 333 3.82 26.80 2.33
CA ARG A 333 2.64 27.66 2.50
C ARG A 333 1.81 27.24 3.72
N LYS A 334 1.62 25.94 3.97
CA LYS A 334 0.95 25.43 5.17
C LYS A 334 1.70 25.83 6.46
N LEU A 335 3.01 25.70 6.47
CA LEU A 335 3.84 26.10 7.61
C LEU A 335 3.73 27.60 7.89
N ARG A 336 3.79 28.47 6.86
CA ARG A 336 3.53 29.91 7.00
C ARG A 336 2.14 30.20 7.57
N CYS A 337 1.14 29.46 7.13
CA CYS A 337 -0.23 29.59 7.65
C CYS A 337 -0.31 29.27 9.15
N VAL A 338 0.41 28.26 9.63
CA VAL A 338 0.49 27.93 11.06
C VAL A 338 1.17 29.05 11.84
N GLN A 339 2.31 29.53 11.38
CA GLN A 339 3.03 30.62 12.02
C GLN A 339 2.18 31.88 12.12
N TRP A 340 1.48 32.24 11.04
CA TRP A 340 0.57 33.40 11.06
C TRP A 340 -0.56 33.22 12.09
N ARG A 341 -1.10 32.04 12.25
CA ARG A 341 -2.11 31.75 13.28
C ARG A 341 -1.57 31.79 14.70
N GLN A 342 -0.32 31.39 14.91
CA GLN A 342 0.34 31.47 16.23
C GLN A 342 0.57 32.93 16.64
N TRP A 343 0.74 33.84 15.69
CA TRP A 343 0.84 35.26 15.94
C TRP A 343 -0.54 35.90 16.03
N LYS A 344 -1.21 35.70 17.12
CA LYS A 344 -2.63 36.06 17.31
C LYS A 344 -2.92 37.55 17.11
N ARG A 345 -2.04 38.42 17.66
CA ARG A 345 -2.24 39.88 17.71
C ARG A 345 -1.49 40.59 16.57
N PRO A 346 -2.06 41.68 15.96
CA PRO A 346 -1.38 42.44 14.91
C PRO A 346 -0.02 42.97 15.33
N TRP A 347 0.10 43.47 16.58
CA TRP A 347 1.37 43.92 17.13
C TRP A 347 2.44 42.83 17.17
N THR A 348 2.08 41.65 17.58
CA THR A 348 2.98 40.47 17.56
C THR A 348 3.42 40.15 16.14
N ARG A 349 2.51 40.21 15.15
CA ARG A 349 2.82 40.00 13.73
C ARG A 349 3.81 41.03 13.24
N TYR A 350 3.57 42.30 13.52
CA TYR A 350 4.46 43.40 13.17
C TYR A 350 5.87 43.19 13.72
N GLN A 351 6.01 42.99 15.04
CA GLN A 351 7.32 42.79 15.66
C GLN A 351 8.06 41.57 15.07
N ARG A 352 7.35 40.46 14.82
CA ARG A 352 7.94 39.26 14.23
C ARG A 352 8.37 39.50 12.79
N LEU A 353 7.56 40.18 11.98
CA LEU A 353 7.91 40.54 10.60
C LEU A 353 9.13 41.47 10.53
N ARG A 354 9.23 42.45 11.44
CA ARG A 354 10.43 43.31 11.58
C ARG A 354 11.68 42.46 11.87
N LYS A 355 11.61 41.55 12.85
CA LYS A 355 12.73 40.63 13.19
C LYS A 355 13.13 39.73 12.03
N LEU A 356 12.22 39.44 11.12
CA LEU A 356 12.45 38.64 9.92
C LEU A 356 12.88 39.46 8.70
N GLY A 357 13.22 40.77 8.89
CA GLY A 357 13.84 41.59 7.88
C GLY A 357 12.88 42.40 6.99
N LEU A 358 11.59 42.50 7.31
CA LEU A 358 10.70 43.41 6.58
C LEU A 358 10.92 44.87 6.98
N THR A 359 10.78 45.77 6.02
CA THR A 359 10.77 47.24 6.29
C THR A 359 9.60 47.62 7.18
N ASP A 360 9.69 48.73 7.89
CA ASP A 360 8.67 49.19 8.85
C ASP A 360 7.28 49.31 8.22
N GLY A 361 7.15 50.06 7.15
CA GLY A 361 5.88 50.28 6.46
C GLY A 361 5.26 48.95 5.98
N ARG A 362 6.05 48.09 5.35
CA ARG A 362 5.57 46.80 4.86
C ARG A 362 5.15 45.85 6.00
N ALA A 363 5.85 45.86 7.13
CA ALA A 363 5.49 45.06 8.30
C ALA A 363 4.17 45.55 8.93
N ARG A 364 3.95 46.88 9.02
CA ARG A 364 2.69 47.49 9.49
C ARG A 364 1.52 47.08 8.58
N GLU A 365 1.58 47.38 7.29
CA GLU A 365 0.53 47.06 6.32
C GLU A 365 0.18 45.56 6.37
N SER A 366 1.20 44.70 6.43
CA SER A 366 1.02 43.25 6.48
C SER A 366 0.37 42.78 7.78
N ALA A 367 0.74 43.36 8.93
CA ALA A 367 0.23 42.94 10.23
C ALA A 367 -1.24 43.29 10.46
N TRP A 368 -1.71 44.42 9.90
CA TRP A 368 -3.09 44.95 10.07
C TRP A 368 -3.99 44.75 8.85
N ASN A 369 -3.60 43.95 7.85
CA ASN A 369 -4.32 43.83 6.58
C ASN A 369 -5.71 43.16 6.66
N GLY A 370 -6.16 42.68 7.81
CA GLY A 370 -7.47 42.04 7.99
C GLY A 370 -7.69 40.73 7.25
N ARG A 371 -6.74 40.30 6.40
CA ARG A 371 -6.86 39.08 5.59
C ARG A 371 -6.65 37.81 6.41
N GLY A 372 -7.32 36.73 5.99
CA GLY A 372 -7.21 35.44 6.68
C GLY A 372 -5.82 34.78 6.57
N PRO A 373 -5.52 33.80 7.48
CA PRO A 373 -4.19 33.15 7.54
C PRO A 373 -3.76 32.49 6.25
N TRP A 374 -4.68 31.91 5.51
CA TRP A 374 -4.37 31.24 4.23
C TRP A 374 -3.98 32.21 3.13
N TRP A 375 -4.64 33.39 3.07
CA TRP A 375 -4.26 34.45 2.15
C TRP A 375 -2.86 34.94 2.47
N ASN A 376 -2.61 35.35 3.71
CA ASN A 376 -1.32 35.85 4.17
C ASN A 376 -0.19 34.83 3.92
N SER A 377 -0.44 33.52 4.09
CA SER A 377 0.58 32.49 3.86
C SER A 377 1.06 32.38 2.41
N GLY A 378 0.29 32.87 1.45
CA GLY A 378 0.66 32.95 0.04
C GLY A 378 1.20 34.33 -0.39
N ALA A 379 1.03 35.36 0.43
CA ALA A 379 1.40 36.71 0.09
C ALA A 379 2.93 36.96 0.16
N SER A 380 3.38 37.99 -0.56
CA SER A 380 4.81 38.29 -0.72
C SER A 380 5.53 38.53 0.58
N HIS A 381 4.88 39.22 1.54
CA HIS A 381 5.49 39.51 2.85
C HIS A 381 5.88 38.25 3.63
N LEU A 382 5.03 37.21 3.67
CA LEU A 382 5.39 35.95 4.31
C LEU A 382 6.34 35.07 3.48
N ASN A 383 6.37 35.23 2.16
CA ASN A 383 7.37 34.57 1.32
C ASN A 383 8.77 35.16 1.58
N VAL A 384 8.87 36.48 1.78
CA VAL A 384 10.13 37.17 2.14
C VAL A 384 10.55 36.82 3.57
N ALA A 385 9.63 36.90 4.54
CA ALA A 385 9.91 36.57 5.94
C ALA A 385 10.32 35.10 6.16
N PHE A 386 9.76 34.20 5.38
CA PHE A 386 9.99 32.76 5.49
C PHE A 386 10.37 32.12 4.14
N PRO A 387 11.61 32.41 3.66
CA PRO A 387 12.13 31.75 2.46
C PRO A 387 12.33 30.25 2.68
N ALA A 388 12.58 29.50 1.61
CA ALA A 388 12.76 28.06 1.69
C ALA A 388 13.86 27.64 2.70
N GLY A 389 14.98 28.36 2.74
CA GLY A 389 16.09 28.11 3.67
C GLY A 389 15.72 28.25 5.15
N TYR A 390 14.70 29.04 5.49
CA TYR A 390 14.21 29.14 6.88
C TYR A 390 13.71 27.78 7.38
N TYR A 391 12.86 27.11 6.59
CA TYR A 391 12.32 25.80 6.97
C TYR A 391 13.36 24.68 6.89
N GLN A 392 14.33 24.78 5.98
CA GLN A 392 15.46 23.85 5.91
C GLN A 392 16.31 23.91 7.19
N ARG A 393 16.57 25.11 7.74
CA ARG A 393 17.25 25.27 9.06
C ARG A 393 16.45 24.68 10.21
N LEU A 394 15.10 24.63 10.12
CA LEU A 394 14.25 23.92 11.08
C LEU A 394 14.20 22.40 10.84
N GLY A 395 14.93 21.90 9.84
CA GLY A 395 15.05 20.50 9.50
C GLY A 395 14.01 19.98 8.49
N LEU A 396 13.21 20.84 7.83
CA LEU A 396 12.27 20.39 6.80
C LEU A 396 13.01 19.82 5.60
N ILE A 397 12.67 18.59 5.25
CA ILE A 397 13.16 17.95 4.02
C ILE A 397 12.43 18.52 2.79
N SER A 398 13.10 18.55 1.63
CA SER A 398 12.47 18.78 0.33
C SER A 398 12.16 17.44 -0.33
N LEU A 399 10.92 17.25 -0.74
CA LEU A 399 10.49 16.06 -1.49
C LEU A 399 11.28 15.91 -2.79
N LEU A 400 11.51 17.01 -3.49
CA LEU A 400 12.31 17.01 -4.72
C LEU A 400 13.74 16.53 -4.45
N THR A 401 14.41 17.09 -3.42
CA THR A 401 15.78 16.69 -3.08
C THR A 401 15.85 15.23 -2.65
N GLU A 402 14.91 14.76 -1.86
CA GLU A 402 14.86 13.35 -1.44
C GLU A 402 14.72 12.41 -2.66
N VAL A 403 13.86 12.74 -3.62
CA VAL A 403 13.68 11.90 -4.83
C VAL A 403 14.88 12.00 -5.76
N GLN A 404 15.49 13.17 -5.91
CA GLN A 404 16.69 13.37 -6.76
C GLN A 404 17.90 12.55 -6.30
N ARG A 405 17.99 12.19 -5.02
CA ARG A 405 19.04 11.27 -4.53
C ARG A 405 19.01 9.91 -5.23
N PHE A 406 17.84 9.45 -5.67
CA PHE A 406 17.66 8.19 -6.38
C PHE A 406 17.86 8.33 -7.90
N TRP A 407 17.94 9.54 -8.43
CA TRP A 407 18.16 9.79 -9.86
C TRP A 407 19.64 9.87 -10.22
N LYS A 408 20.51 10.12 -9.24
CA LYS A 408 21.96 10.07 -9.46
C LYS A 408 22.37 8.60 -9.54
N PRO A 409 23.04 8.15 -10.62
CA PRO A 409 23.71 6.86 -10.60
C PRO A 409 24.75 6.87 -9.49
N THR A 410 24.73 5.87 -8.62
CA THR A 410 25.83 5.55 -7.70
C THR A 410 27.02 5.06 -8.49
#